data_4249b7f524bfe7653d90e1393dc62308
#
_entry.id   4249b7f524bfe7653d90e1393dc62308
#
_cell.length_a   1.000
_cell.length_b   1.000
_cell.length_c   1.000
_cell.angle_alpha   90.00
_cell.angle_beta   90.00
_cell.angle_gamma   90.00
#
_symmetry.space_group_name_H-M   'P 1'
#
loop_
_entity.id
_entity.type
_entity.pdbx_description
1 polymer ?
#
loop_
_entity_poly.entity_id
_entity_poly.type
_entity_poly.pdbx_seq_one_letter_code
_entity_poly.pdbx_strand_id
1 'polypeptide(L)'
;MNQKKIILCPNPNRDQGMAATKTAEKILREMGFRTVVCSPFKDQKEGAFADYDVRPLPQEMKGADLMVTFGGDGTILHLAKLAALNKLPVLGINMGGLGFIAELEAGELDTLRKLKDWDFETESRMMLDVSVIREGPISHVIHLKISSDGRHLADIAGDGVIISTPTGSTAYSLSAGGPVVEPVAQTMVVCPICTHNMRFSSYVLSPEHVLTVELERNGRKPVYLFVDESRAFPLKADDQILVRRSKYAMKLVRLTEKSFCEIFAQKMLPGGFNHEK
;
A
#
# COMPACT_ATOMS: atom_id res chain seq x y z
N MET A 1 -33.91 5.43 7.11
CA MET A 1 -32.47 5.13 7.16
C MET A 1 -31.75 6.15 6.31
N ASN A 2 -30.67 6.77 6.78
CA ASN A 2 -29.90 7.67 5.94
C ASN A 2 -29.26 6.89 4.79
N GLN A 3 -29.40 7.43 3.57
CA GLN A 3 -28.81 6.86 2.36
C GLN A 3 -27.28 6.78 2.53
N LYS A 4 -26.71 5.58 2.32
CA LYS A 4 -25.28 5.36 2.40
C LYS A 4 -24.53 6.13 1.33
N LYS A 5 -23.42 6.77 1.70
CA LYS A 5 -22.57 7.58 0.82
C LYS A 5 -21.30 6.82 0.45
N ILE A 6 -21.09 6.61 -0.84
CA ILE A 6 -19.91 5.92 -1.39
C ILE A 6 -19.07 6.91 -2.20
N ILE A 7 -17.80 7.02 -1.88
CA ILE A 7 -16.83 7.79 -2.64
C ILE A 7 -16.21 6.90 -3.71
N LEU A 8 -16.18 7.36 -4.95
CA LEU A 8 -15.48 6.73 -6.06
C LEU A 8 -14.18 7.47 -6.32
N CYS A 9 -13.04 6.80 -6.21
CA CYS A 9 -11.70 7.36 -6.40
C CYS A 9 -10.99 6.69 -7.58
N PRO A 10 -11.31 7.05 -8.82
CA PRO A 10 -10.64 6.50 -9.99
C PRO A 10 -9.27 7.12 -10.24
N ASN A 11 -8.34 6.28 -10.69
CA ASN A 11 -7.08 6.70 -11.27
C ASN A 11 -7.26 6.82 -12.80
N PRO A 12 -7.34 8.02 -13.38
CA PRO A 12 -7.66 8.22 -14.79
C PRO A 12 -6.57 7.68 -15.74
N ASN A 13 -5.35 7.46 -15.24
CA ASN A 13 -4.28 6.82 -16.02
C ASN A 13 -4.47 5.30 -16.16
N ARG A 14 -5.36 4.71 -15.35
CA ARG A 14 -5.66 3.28 -15.33
C ARG A 14 -7.09 2.99 -15.78
N ASP A 15 -8.07 3.73 -15.30
CA ASP A 15 -9.48 3.64 -15.72
C ASP A 15 -9.73 4.56 -16.91
N GLN A 16 -9.33 4.12 -18.09
CA GLN A 16 -9.44 4.90 -19.33
C GLN A 16 -10.89 5.24 -19.64
N GLY A 17 -11.14 6.53 -19.88
CA GLY A 17 -12.50 7.03 -20.12
C GLY A 17 -13.45 6.84 -18.96
N MET A 18 -12.93 6.48 -17.78
CA MET A 18 -13.73 6.23 -16.57
C MET A 18 -14.77 5.10 -16.75
N ALA A 19 -14.47 4.12 -17.59
CA ALA A 19 -15.43 3.08 -17.97
C ALA A 19 -15.85 2.19 -16.78
N ALA A 20 -14.88 1.74 -15.98
CA ALA A 20 -15.16 0.94 -14.79
C ALA A 20 -15.89 1.78 -13.73
N THR A 21 -15.46 3.04 -13.53
CA THR A 21 -16.12 3.97 -12.61
C THR A 21 -17.57 4.21 -12.99
N LYS A 22 -17.88 4.47 -14.27
CA LYS A 22 -19.25 4.68 -14.78
C LYS A 22 -20.12 3.44 -14.54
N THR A 23 -19.58 2.27 -14.81
CA THR A 23 -20.28 0.99 -14.58
C THR A 23 -20.56 0.77 -13.10
N ALA A 24 -19.56 0.93 -12.25
CA ALA A 24 -19.70 0.78 -10.81
C ALA A 24 -20.68 1.81 -10.22
N GLU A 25 -20.61 3.08 -10.66
CA GLU A 25 -21.53 4.12 -10.24
C GLU A 25 -22.97 3.75 -10.57
N LYS A 26 -23.23 3.27 -11.80
CA LYS A 26 -24.55 2.81 -12.21
C LYS A 26 -25.08 1.72 -11.29
N ILE A 27 -24.26 0.66 -11.05
CA ILE A 27 -24.63 -0.46 -10.16
C ILE A 27 -24.96 0.05 -8.75
N LEU A 28 -24.13 0.91 -8.18
CA LEU A 28 -24.30 1.42 -6.83
C LEU A 28 -25.55 2.32 -6.70
N ARG A 29 -25.81 3.16 -7.70
CA ARG A 29 -27.02 4.00 -7.72
C ARG A 29 -28.30 3.19 -7.90
N GLU A 30 -28.28 2.14 -8.70
CA GLU A 30 -29.41 1.20 -8.84
C GLU A 30 -29.78 0.54 -7.50
N MET A 31 -28.78 0.35 -6.61
CA MET A 31 -28.98 -0.17 -5.25
C MET A 31 -29.41 0.91 -4.23
N GLY A 32 -29.57 2.16 -4.66
CA GLY A 32 -29.99 3.25 -3.80
C GLY A 32 -28.87 3.97 -3.05
N PHE A 33 -27.60 3.71 -3.36
CA PHE A 33 -26.47 4.42 -2.74
C PHE A 33 -26.28 5.81 -3.36
N ARG A 34 -25.81 6.76 -2.55
CA ARG A 34 -25.33 8.06 -3.02
C ARG A 34 -23.86 7.92 -3.39
N THR A 35 -23.51 8.27 -4.61
CA THR A 35 -22.14 8.25 -5.11
C THR A 35 -21.58 9.66 -5.27
N VAL A 36 -20.28 9.83 -5.02
CA VAL A 36 -19.53 11.06 -5.25
C VAL A 36 -18.17 10.69 -5.83
N VAL A 37 -17.79 11.33 -6.94
CA VAL A 37 -16.47 11.10 -7.54
C VAL A 37 -15.47 12.08 -6.97
N CYS A 38 -14.33 11.56 -6.50
CA CYS A 38 -13.22 12.32 -5.98
C CYS A 38 -11.93 11.91 -6.67
N SER A 39 -11.01 12.85 -6.84
CA SER A 39 -9.67 12.53 -7.32
C SER A 39 -8.81 11.92 -6.20
N PRO A 40 -8.12 10.80 -6.44
CA PRO A 40 -7.14 10.27 -5.51
C PRO A 40 -5.87 11.14 -5.41
N PHE A 41 -5.55 11.92 -6.44
CA PHE A 41 -4.33 12.72 -6.53
C PHE A 41 -4.64 14.22 -6.57
N LYS A 42 -3.72 15.05 -6.05
CA LYS A 42 -3.87 16.51 -6.03
C LYS A 42 -3.63 17.14 -7.40
N ASP A 43 -2.63 16.63 -8.12
CA ASP A 43 -2.20 17.18 -9.40
C ASP A 43 -2.69 16.26 -10.53
N GLN A 44 -3.78 16.65 -11.19
CA GLN A 44 -4.35 15.90 -12.30
C GLN A 44 -4.34 16.73 -13.58
N LYS A 45 -4.14 16.03 -14.69
CA LYS A 45 -4.23 16.67 -16.00
C LYS A 45 -5.64 17.22 -16.24
N GLU A 46 -5.71 18.43 -16.77
CA GLU A 46 -6.97 19.02 -17.24
C GLU A 46 -7.73 18.03 -18.15
N GLY A 47 -9.02 17.87 -17.93
CA GLY A 47 -9.87 16.97 -18.72
C GLY A 47 -9.89 15.50 -18.30
N ALA A 48 -9.05 15.09 -17.35
CA ALA A 48 -9.02 13.68 -16.89
C ALA A 48 -10.36 13.17 -16.35
N PHE A 49 -11.25 14.09 -15.92
CA PHE A 49 -12.58 13.81 -15.37
C PHE A 49 -13.67 14.63 -16.09
N ALA A 50 -13.56 14.84 -17.40
CA ALA A 50 -14.40 15.76 -18.16
C ALA A 50 -15.92 15.54 -17.95
N ASP A 51 -16.34 14.30 -17.65
CA ASP A 51 -17.74 13.94 -17.46
C ASP A 51 -18.21 14.01 -15.98
N TYR A 52 -17.34 14.46 -15.04
CA TYR A 52 -17.63 14.43 -13.61
C TYR A 52 -17.40 15.76 -12.91
N ASP A 53 -18.34 16.12 -12.01
CA ASP A 53 -18.10 17.13 -10.97
C ASP A 53 -17.26 16.51 -9.86
N VAL A 54 -15.93 16.64 -9.98
CA VAL A 54 -14.98 16.04 -9.04
C VAL A 54 -14.93 16.86 -7.77
N ARG A 55 -15.26 16.21 -6.67
CA ARG A 55 -15.29 16.84 -5.36
C ARG A 55 -13.95 16.69 -4.61
N PRO A 56 -13.58 17.64 -3.76
CA PRO A 56 -12.37 17.53 -2.93
C PRO A 56 -12.47 16.36 -1.94
N LEU A 57 -11.61 15.36 -2.09
CA LEU A 57 -11.64 14.13 -1.30
C LEU A 57 -11.67 14.38 0.22
N PRO A 58 -10.85 15.26 0.84
CA PRO A 58 -10.87 15.46 2.28
C PRO A 58 -12.21 15.97 2.83
N GLN A 59 -12.97 16.72 2.02
CA GLN A 59 -14.29 17.22 2.40
C GLN A 59 -15.34 16.13 2.34
N GLU A 60 -15.28 15.30 1.29
CA GLU A 60 -16.25 14.26 1.03
C GLU A 60 -16.09 13.03 1.94
N MET A 61 -14.90 12.82 2.52
CA MET A 61 -14.65 11.72 3.47
C MET A 61 -15.51 11.85 4.74
N LYS A 62 -15.87 13.07 5.13
CA LYS A 62 -16.79 13.25 6.26
C LYS A 62 -18.18 12.73 5.90
N GLY A 63 -18.66 11.77 6.71
CA GLY A 63 -19.96 11.14 6.50
C GLY A 63 -20.04 10.21 5.29
N ALA A 64 -18.90 9.82 4.72
CA ALA A 64 -18.83 8.71 3.79
C ALA A 64 -18.81 7.37 4.54
N ASP A 65 -19.44 6.36 3.95
CA ASP A 65 -19.55 5.02 4.52
C ASP A 65 -18.53 4.04 3.90
N LEU A 66 -18.13 4.29 2.65
CA LEU A 66 -17.22 3.44 1.88
C LEU A 66 -16.45 4.28 0.84
N MET A 67 -15.23 3.90 0.56
CA MET A 67 -14.45 4.38 -0.58
C MET A 67 -14.21 3.22 -1.55
N VAL A 68 -14.50 3.41 -2.82
CA VAL A 68 -14.16 2.48 -3.90
C VAL A 68 -13.06 3.11 -4.75
N THR A 69 -11.94 2.41 -4.91
CA THR A 69 -10.79 2.89 -5.69
C THR A 69 -10.67 2.09 -6.99
N PHE A 70 -10.34 2.77 -8.09
CA PHE A 70 -10.11 2.13 -9.40
C PHE A 70 -8.67 2.39 -9.82
N GLY A 71 -7.82 1.36 -9.72
CA GLY A 71 -6.39 1.49 -10.01
C GLY A 71 -5.63 0.25 -9.58
N GLY A 72 -4.32 0.36 -9.41
CA GLY A 72 -3.49 -0.69 -8.82
C GLY A 72 -3.24 -0.46 -7.33
N ASP A 73 -2.39 -1.30 -6.74
CA ASP A 73 -2.02 -1.22 -5.32
C ASP A 73 -1.47 0.16 -4.94
N GLY A 74 -0.68 0.83 -5.80
CA GLY A 74 -0.18 2.18 -5.55
C GLY A 74 -1.30 3.21 -5.36
N THR A 75 -2.43 3.09 -6.07
CA THR A 75 -3.59 3.98 -5.86
C THR A 75 -4.21 3.76 -4.47
N ILE A 76 -4.30 2.51 -4.02
CA ILE A 76 -4.81 2.16 -2.69
C ILE A 76 -3.86 2.68 -1.60
N LEU A 77 -2.55 2.45 -1.76
CA LEU A 77 -1.52 2.91 -0.84
C LEU A 77 -1.50 4.43 -0.69
N HIS A 78 -1.65 5.16 -1.80
CA HIS A 78 -1.73 6.62 -1.79
C HIS A 78 -2.89 7.14 -0.90
N LEU A 79 -4.01 6.42 -0.86
CA LEU A 79 -5.19 6.77 -0.07
C LEU A 79 -5.18 6.17 1.35
N ALA A 80 -4.29 5.21 1.62
CA ALA A 80 -4.29 4.41 2.85
C ALA A 80 -4.26 5.26 4.13
N LYS A 81 -3.38 6.26 4.18
CA LYS A 81 -3.27 7.17 5.34
C LYS A 81 -4.57 7.93 5.59
N LEU A 82 -5.15 8.50 4.54
CA LEU A 82 -6.39 9.27 4.65
C LEU A 82 -7.55 8.39 5.06
N ALA A 83 -7.68 7.21 4.46
CA ALA A 83 -8.72 6.24 4.79
C ALA A 83 -8.61 5.77 6.25
N ALA A 84 -7.40 5.41 6.70
CA ALA A 84 -7.15 4.96 8.06
C ALA A 84 -7.48 6.05 9.11
N LEU A 85 -7.06 7.30 8.87
CA LEU A 85 -7.35 8.43 9.77
C LEU A 85 -8.86 8.73 9.88
N ASN A 86 -9.61 8.54 8.79
CA ASN A 86 -11.06 8.73 8.76
C ASN A 86 -11.85 7.46 9.10
N LYS A 87 -11.18 6.34 9.39
CA LYS A 87 -11.78 5.02 9.63
C LYS A 87 -12.72 4.56 8.50
N LEU A 88 -12.45 5.03 7.28
CA LEU A 88 -13.26 4.77 6.11
C LEU A 88 -12.81 3.46 5.46
N PRO A 89 -13.70 2.45 5.35
CA PRO A 89 -13.38 1.21 4.63
C PRO A 89 -13.09 1.50 3.16
N VAL A 90 -12.20 0.70 2.57
CA VAL A 90 -11.80 0.83 1.16
C VAL A 90 -12.03 -0.49 0.44
N LEU A 91 -12.69 -0.41 -0.71
CA LEU A 91 -12.81 -1.48 -1.69
C LEU A 91 -11.92 -1.15 -2.88
N GLY A 92 -10.90 -1.95 -3.14
CA GLY A 92 -10.03 -1.79 -4.30
C GLY A 92 -10.54 -2.55 -5.51
N ILE A 93 -10.57 -1.88 -6.67
CA ILE A 93 -10.81 -2.50 -7.98
C ILE A 93 -9.53 -2.36 -8.79
N ASN A 94 -8.93 -3.50 -9.11
CA ASN A 94 -7.71 -3.56 -9.89
C ASN A 94 -7.99 -3.28 -11.37
N MET A 95 -7.32 -2.26 -11.90
CA MET A 95 -7.46 -1.82 -13.30
C MET A 95 -6.33 -2.36 -14.19
N GLY A 96 -5.89 -3.57 -13.92
CA GLY A 96 -4.82 -4.24 -14.63
C GLY A 96 -3.45 -4.11 -13.95
N GLY A 97 -2.64 -5.12 -14.12
CA GLY A 97 -1.35 -5.27 -13.49
C GLY A 97 -1.37 -6.21 -12.27
N LEU A 98 -0.18 -6.41 -11.70
CA LEU A 98 0.00 -7.23 -10.52
C LEU A 98 -0.47 -6.44 -9.28
N GLY A 99 -1.53 -6.89 -8.62
CA GLY A 99 -2.01 -6.28 -7.37
C GLY A 99 -2.32 -7.35 -6.33
N PHE A 100 -1.95 -7.09 -5.06
CA PHE A 100 -2.19 -7.98 -3.91
C PHE A 100 -3.16 -7.38 -2.90
N ILE A 101 -3.55 -6.11 -3.09
CA ILE A 101 -4.34 -5.35 -2.12
C ILE A 101 -5.79 -5.23 -2.58
N ALA A 102 -6.00 -5.03 -3.89
CA ALA A 102 -7.33 -4.87 -4.47
C ALA A 102 -8.16 -6.16 -4.32
N GLU A 103 -9.47 -5.98 -4.12
CA GLU A 103 -10.43 -7.06 -3.90
C GLU A 103 -10.98 -7.63 -5.19
N LEU A 104 -11.31 -6.74 -6.15
CA LEU A 104 -11.95 -7.10 -7.41
C LEU A 104 -11.05 -6.75 -8.59
N GLU A 105 -11.18 -7.51 -9.66
CA GLU A 105 -10.65 -7.15 -10.98
C GLU A 105 -11.70 -6.33 -11.76
N ALA A 106 -11.26 -5.62 -12.80
CA ALA A 106 -12.14 -4.77 -13.63
C ALA A 106 -13.33 -5.54 -14.26
N GLY A 107 -13.18 -6.83 -14.49
CA GLY A 107 -14.24 -7.71 -15.02
C GLY A 107 -15.24 -8.19 -13.97
N GLU A 108 -15.02 -7.92 -12.68
CA GLU A 108 -15.81 -8.48 -11.57
C GLU A 108 -16.75 -7.43 -10.94
N LEU A 109 -17.08 -6.32 -11.64
CA LEU A 109 -17.86 -5.21 -11.08
C LEU A 109 -19.26 -5.59 -10.63
N ASP A 110 -19.88 -6.62 -11.19
CA ASP A 110 -21.18 -7.11 -10.73
C ASP A 110 -21.15 -7.63 -9.29
N THR A 111 -19.99 -8.02 -8.78
CA THR A 111 -19.79 -8.41 -7.38
C THR A 111 -20.12 -7.26 -6.41
N LEU A 112 -20.06 -6.00 -6.85
CA LEU A 112 -20.51 -4.84 -6.07
C LEU A 112 -21.95 -4.97 -5.59
N ARG A 113 -22.79 -5.76 -6.26
CA ARG A 113 -24.19 -6.01 -5.85
C ARG A 113 -24.28 -6.69 -4.47
N LYS A 114 -23.23 -7.35 -4.00
CA LYS A 114 -23.15 -7.88 -2.62
C LYS A 114 -23.17 -6.79 -1.55
N LEU A 115 -22.90 -5.52 -1.91
CA LEU A 115 -22.99 -4.40 -0.98
C LEU A 115 -24.45 -4.02 -0.65
N LYS A 116 -25.46 -4.59 -1.34
CA LYS A 116 -26.86 -4.20 -1.19
C LYS A 116 -27.36 -4.23 0.24
N ASP A 117 -27.05 -5.30 0.94
CA ASP A 117 -27.52 -5.49 2.32
C ASP A 117 -26.53 -4.89 3.35
N TRP A 118 -25.43 -4.28 2.88
CA TRP A 118 -24.37 -3.68 3.68
C TRP A 118 -23.71 -4.67 4.64
N ASP A 119 -23.76 -5.95 4.30
CA ASP A 119 -23.17 -7.06 5.05
C ASP A 119 -21.91 -7.55 4.32
N PHE A 120 -20.77 -7.11 4.82
CA PHE A 120 -19.45 -7.46 4.27
C PHE A 120 -18.40 -7.47 5.37
N GLU A 121 -17.41 -8.30 5.19
CA GLU A 121 -16.26 -8.35 6.09
C GLU A 121 -15.26 -7.24 5.78
N THR A 122 -14.52 -6.82 6.81
CA THR A 122 -13.39 -5.92 6.63
C THR A 122 -12.13 -6.51 7.23
N GLU A 123 -11.06 -6.45 6.46
CA GLU A 123 -9.72 -6.85 6.90
C GLU A 123 -8.89 -5.62 7.26
N SER A 124 -8.34 -5.61 8.48
CA SER A 124 -7.48 -4.52 8.94
C SER A 124 -6.03 -4.78 8.53
N ARG A 125 -5.44 -3.85 7.78
CA ARG A 125 -4.04 -3.95 7.32
C ARG A 125 -3.21 -2.74 7.73
N MET A 126 -1.96 -3.01 8.10
CA MET A 126 -0.90 -2.01 8.11
C MET A 126 -0.39 -1.87 6.67
N MET A 127 -0.23 -0.63 6.21
CA MET A 127 -0.04 -0.37 4.78
C MET A 127 1.29 0.28 4.43
N LEU A 128 1.96 0.95 5.39
CA LEU A 128 3.13 1.75 5.09
C LEU A 128 4.42 1.01 5.44
N ASP A 129 5.37 1.04 4.51
CA ASP A 129 6.71 0.52 4.66
C ASP A 129 7.72 1.67 4.79
N VAL A 130 8.87 1.36 5.38
CA VAL A 130 9.98 2.30 5.55
C VAL A 130 11.21 1.73 4.88
N SER A 131 11.90 2.54 4.09
CA SER A 131 13.21 2.16 3.57
C SER A 131 14.25 3.25 3.81
N VAL A 132 15.46 2.83 4.16
CA VAL A 132 16.65 3.68 4.28
C VAL A 132 17.61 3.24 3.21
N ILE A 133 17.85 4.09 2.21
CA ILE A 133 18.56 3.73 0.99
C ILE A 133 19.59 4.81 0.66
N ARG A 134 20.77 4.36 0.19
CA ARG A 134 21.76 5.26 -0.39
C ARG A 134 21.34 5.74 -1.80
N GLU A 135 21.81 6.92 -2.18
CA GLU A 135 21.71 7.43 -3.53
C GLU A 135 23.10 7.53 -4.18
N GLY A 136 23.16 7.34 -5.50
CA GLY A 136 24.34 7.60 -6.34
C GLY A 136 25.08 6.35 -6.82
N PRO A 137 26.19 6.51 -7.54
CA PRO A 137 26.89 5.42 -8.22
C PRO A 137 27.45 4.37 -7.23
N ILE A 138 27.54 3.15 -7.71
CA ILE A 138 27.64 1.85 -7.02
C ILE A 138 28.88 1.66 -6.11
N SER A 139 29.77 2.58 -5.94
CA SER A 139 31.09 2.29 -5.39
C SER A 139 31.23 2.21 -3.86
N HIS A 140 30.17 2.51 -3.08
CA HIS A 140 30.29 2.52 -1.62
C HIS A 140 28.98 2.06 -0.94
N VAL A 141 29.11 1.14 -0.01
CA VAL A 141 28.03 0.71 0.88
C VAL A 141 27.77 1.76 1.96
N ILE A 142 26.57 1.75 2.51
CA ILE A 142 26.27 2.45 3.75
C ILE A 142 26.34 1.46 4.91
N HIS A 143 26.63 1.97 6.09
CA HIS A 143 26.60 1.19 7.32
C HIS A 143 25.47 1.68 8.20
N LEU A 144 24.58 0.75 8.51
CA LEU A 144 23.41 0.99 9.35
C LEU A 144 23.49 0.08 10.57
N LYS A 145 23.26 0.65 11.73
CA LYS A 145 23.09 -0.11 12.96
C LYS A 145 21.60 -0.20 13.26
N ILE A 146 21.13 -1.41 13.51
CA ILE A 146 19.72 -1.66 13.83
C ILE A 146 19.63 -2.18 15.25
N SER A 147 18.74 -1.57 16.01
CA SER A 147 18.41 -1.99 17.38
C SER A 147 16.92 -2.25 17.50
N SER A 148 16.55 -3.19 18.38
CA SER A 148 15.16 -3.51 18.75
C SER A 148 15.02 -3.29 20.25
N ASP A 149 14.11 -2.41 20.66
CA ASP A 149 13.90 -2.00 22.06
C ASP A 149 15.21 -1.63 22.78
N GLY A 150 16.07 -0.89 22.08
CA GLY A 150 17.37 -0.45 22.58
C GLY A 150 18.46 -1.54 22.64
N ARG A 151 18.15 -2.77 22.20
CA ARG A 151 19.12 -3.87 22.12
C ARG A 151 19.63 -4.01 20.69
N HIS A 152 20.92 -4.18 20.53
CA HIS A 152 21.54 -4.42 19.22
C HIS A 152 20.93 -5.64 18.54
N LEU A 153 20.50 -5.45 17.29
CA LEU A 153 19.94 -6.51 16.44
C LEU A 153 20.91 -6.88 15.32
N ALA A 154 21.42 -5.88 14.59
CA ALA A 154 22.24 -6.11 13.42
C ALA A 154 23.03 -4.87 12.99
N ASP A 155 24.19 -5.12 12.35
CA ASP A 155 24.94 -4.13 11.58
C ASP A 155 24.86 -4.51 10.09
N ILE A 156 24.34 -3.60 9.27
CA ILE A 156 24.17 -3.80 7.84
C ILE A 156 25.18 -2.95 7.08
N ALA A 157 25.99 -3.61 6.26
CA ALA A 157 26.83 -2.97 5.26
C ALA A 157 26.28 -3.33 3.88
N GLY A 158 25.64 -2.39 3.19
CA GLY A 158 24.95 -2.66 1.93
C GLY A 158 24.39 -1.41 1.27
N ASP A 159 23.34 -1.58 0.45
CA ASP A 159 22.65 -0.48 -0.22
C ASP A 159 21.58 0.16 0.68
N GLY A 160 21.12 -0.55 1.69
CA GLY A 160 20.09 -0.05 2.61
C GLY A 160 19.39 -1.12 3.42
N VAL A 161 18.26 -0.75 3.99
CA VAL A 161 17.34 -1.62 4.72
C VAL A 161 15.90 -1.24 4.43
N ILE A 162 15.04 -2.22 4.38
CA ILE A 162 13.58 -2.07 4.32
C ILE A 162 13.01 -2.60 5.62
N ILE A 163 12.11 -1.84 6.25
CA ILE A 163 11.27 -2.32 7.34
C ILE A 163 9.86 -2.31 6.80
N SER A 164 9.33 -3.50 6.51
CA SER A 164 8.05 -3.64 5.85
C SER A 164 6.97 -4.20 6.77
N THR A 165 5.75 -3.83 6.44
CA THR A 165 4.54 -4.47 6.93
C THR A 165 4.34 -5.83 6.24
N PRO A 166 3.47 -6.70 6.75
CA PRO A 166 3.09 -7.92 6.02
C PRO A 166 2.54 -7.62 4.62
N THR A 167 1.76 -6.55 4.48
CA THR A 167 1.25 -6.11 3.17
C THR A 167 2.39 -5.74 2.22
N GLY A 168 3.40 -5.03 2.69
CA GLY A 168 4.56 -4.62 1.91
C GLY A 168 5.57 -5.74 1.63
N SER A 169 5.43 -6.90 2.28
CA SER A 169 6.32 -8.04 2.05
C SER A 169 6.31 -8.52 0.59
N THR A 170 5.24 -8.30 -0.15
CA THR A 170 5.08 -8.63 -1.57
C THR A 170 5.54 -7.51 -2.53
N ALA A 171 6.02 -6.37 -1.99
CA ALA A 171 6.50 -5.22 -2.75
C ALA A 171 8.04 -5.16 -2.80
N TYR A 172 8.64 -4.05 -2.42
CA TYR A 172 10.09 -3.85 -2.49
C TYR A 172 10.87 -4.83 -1.61
N SER A 173 10.31 -5.20 -0.45
CA SER A 173 10.90 -6.22 0.42
C SER A 173 11.09 -7.56 -0.31
N LEU A 174 10.11 -8.00 -1.11
CA LEU A 174 10.24 -9.22 -1.92
C LEU A 174 11.38 -9.10 -2.94
N SER A 175 11.47 -7.97 -3.64
CA SER A 175 12.54 -7.71 -4.62
C SER A 175 13.93 -7.70 -3.98
N ALA A 176 14.03 -7.31 -2.72
CA ALA A 176 15.26 -7.34 -1.93
C ALA A 176 15.59 -8.72 -1.33
N GLY A 177 14.76 -9.75 -1.60
CA GLY A 177 14.95 -11.10 -1.08
C GLY A 177 14.33 -11.36 0.30
N GLY A 178 13.40 -10.50 0.71
CA GLY A 178 12.61 -10.70 1.91
C GLY A 178 11.58 -11.82 1.78
N PRO A 179 11.07 -12.36 2.90
CA PRO A 179 10.05 -13.39 2.89
C PRO A 179 8.68 -12.85 2.46
N VAL A 180 7.88 -13.69 1.84
CA VAL A 180 6.45 -13.46 1.67
C VAL A 180 5.75 -13.69 3.00
N VAL A 181 4.99 -12.70 3.43
CA VAL A 181 4.24 -12.75 4.70
C VAL A 181 2.77 -12.55 4.41
N GLU A 182 1.93 -13.39 4.98
CA GLU A 182 0.48 -13.25 4.86
C GLU A 182 0.03 -11.89 5.45
N PRO A 183 -0.76 -11.09 4.71
CA PRO A 183 -1.08 -9.73 5.12
C PRO A 183 -1.77 -9.56 6.47
N VAL A 184 -2.47 -10.60 6.95
CA VAL A 184 -3.13 -10.62 8.28
C VAL A 184 -2.17 -10.95 9.42
N ALA A 185 -0.96 -11.41 9.13
CA ALA A 185 0.04 -11.72 10.15
C ALA A 185 0.42 -10.46 10.95
N GLN A 186 0.61 -10.63 12.23
CA GLN A 186 1.01 -9.55 13.13
C GLN A 186 2.54 -9.55 13.26
N THR A 187 3.23 -8.99 12.26
CA THR A 187 4.70 -8.96 12.20
C THR A 187 5.23 -7.67 11.59
N MET A 188 6.53 -7.44 11.76
CA MET A 188 7.35 -6.52 10.96
C MET A 188 8.48 -7.31 10.32
N VAL A 189 8.85 -6.98 9.09
CA VAL A 189 9.98 -7.60 8.38
C VAL A 189 11.10 -6.58 8.26
N VAL A 190 12.30 -6.97 8.68
CA VAL A 190 13.53 -6.19 8.45
C VAL A 190 14.31 -6.89 7.35
N CYS A 191 14.41 -6.28 6.19
CA CYS A 191 15.05 -6.85 5.01
C CYS A 191 16.22 -5.96 4.56
N PRO A 192 17.48 -6.47 4.57
CA PRO A 192 18.62 -5.72 4.06
C PRO A 192 18.58 -5.66 2.54
N ILE A 193 19.13 -4.59 1.96
CA ILE A 193 19.25 -4.41 0.51
C ILE A 193 20.72 -4.63 0.11
N CYS A 194 20.97 -5.64 -0.73
CA CYS A 194 22.29 -5.95 -1.29
C CYS A 194 23.41 -5.92 -0.23
N THR A 195 23.18 -6.58 0.90
CA THR A 195 24.18 -6.61 1.97
C THR A 195 25.43 -7.41 1.58
N HIS A 196 26.59 -6.87 1.95
CA HIS A 196 27.87 -7.58 1.81
C HIS A 196 28.10 -8.62 2.92
N ASN A 197 27.30 -8.57 3.98
CA ASN A 197 27.38 -9.56 5.06
C ASN A 197 26.52 -10.78 4.69
N MET A 198 27.15 -11.82 4.14
CA MET A 198 26.48 -13.06 3.71
C MET A 198 25.81 -13.85 4.85
N ARG A 199 26.04 -13.49 6.11
CA ARG A 199 25.40 -14.13 7.28
C ARG A 199 24.12 -13.44 7.70
N PHE A 200 23.80 -12.32 7.07
CA PHE A 200 22.59 -11.56 7.39
C PHE A 200 21.43 -12.04 6.53
N SER A 201 20.37 -12.52 7.16
CA SER A 201 19.08 -12.79 6.53
C SER A 201 18.03 -11.80 7.02
N SER A 202 16.86 -11.79 6.36
CA SER A 202 15.75 -10.97 6.83
C SER A 202 15.23 -11.46 8.17
N TYR A 203 14.84 -10.53 9.04
CA TYR A 203 14.17 -10.84 10.31
C TYR A 203 12.67 -10.63 10.21
N VAL A 204 11.92 -11.54 10.79
CA VAL A 204 10.46 -11.39 11.01
C VAL A 204 10.28 -11.22 12.52
N LEU A 205 9.80 -10.06 12.92
CA LEU A 205 9.73 -9.63 14.31
C LEU A 205 8.29 -9.35 14.74
N SER A 206 8.04 -9.37 16.05
CA SER A 206 6.78 -8.91 16.61
C SER A 206 6.55 -7.43 16.28
N PRO A 207 5.32 -7.03 15.98
CA PRO A 207 4.99 -5.64 15.65
C PRO A 207 5.03 -4.72 16.88
N GLU A 208 5.17 -5.27 18.07
CA GLU A 208 5.26 -4.51 19.32
C GLU A 208 6.65 -3.94 19.58
N HIS A 209 7.67 -4.41 18.86
CA HIS A 209 9.01 -3.86 18.98
C HIS A 209 9.12 -2.45 18.41
N VAL A 210 9.96 -1.64 19.03
CA VAL A 210 10.40 -0.36 18.50
C VAL A 210 11.78 -0.55 17.89
N LEU A 211 11.85 -0.42 16.56
CA LEU A 211 13.12 -0.52 15.84
C LEU A 211 13.76 0.85 15.73
N THR A 212 15.06 0.92 15.94
CA THR A 212 15.87 2.10 15.70
C THR A 212 16.89 1.78 14.62
N VAL A 213 16.92 2.60 13.56
CA VAL A 213 17.92 2.55 12.51
C VAL A 213 18.80 3.77 12.64
N GLU A 214 20.11 3.56 12.84
CA GLU A 214 21.13 4.60 12.98
C GLU A 214 22.03 4.56 11.77
N LEU A 215 22.27 5.73 11.16
CA LEU A 215 23.24 5.87 10.09
C LEU A 215 24.60 6.14 10.71
N GLU A 216 25.52 5.18 10.61
CA GLU A 216 26.91 5.39 11.00
C GLU A 216 27.59 6.40 10.07
N ARG A 217 28.62 7.10 10.59
CA ARG A 217 29.37 8.10 9.83
C ARG A 217 30.10 7.45 8.67
N ASN A 218 29.46 7.43 7.51
CA ASN A 218 30.04 6.93 6.30
C ASN A 218 30.02 7.97 5.18
N GLY A 219 31.14 8.57 4.97
CA GLY A 219 31.48 9.23 3.72
C GLY A 219 30.45 10.29 3.26
N ARG A 220 30.82 11.02 2.25
CA ARG A 220 30.13 12.20 1.71
C ARG A 220 28.88 11.90 0.86
N LYS A 221 28.18 10.76 1.05
CA LYS A 221 27.07 10.40 0.14
C LYS A 221 25.70 10.58 0.78
N PRO A 222 24.71 11.06 0.02
CA PRO A 222 23.36 11.22 0.53
C PRO A 222 22.71 9.85 0.77
N VAL A 223 22.05 9.74 1.93
CA VAL A 223 21.20 8.64 2.32
C VAL A 223 19.81 9.21 2.56
N TYR A 224 18.80 8.50 2.14
CA TYR A 224 17.42 8.94 2.24
C TYR A 224 16.56 7.93 2.97
N LEU A 225 15.65 8.48 3.75
CA LEU A 225 14.51 7.77 4.29
C LEU A 225 13.31 7.94 3.34
N PHE A 226 12.69 6.85 2.98
CA PHE A 226 11.41 6.82 2.26
C PHE A 226 10.35 6.16 3.14
N VAL A 227 9.13 6.67 3.04
CA VAL A 227 7.94 6.04 3.61
C VAL A 227 6.99 5.78 2.45
N ASP A 228 6.92 4.54 1.98
CA ASP A 228 6.33 4.13 0.71
C ASP A 228 6.78 5.03 -0.45
N GLU A 229 5.85 5.45 -1.30
CA GLU A 229 6.08 6.38 -2.41
C GLU A 229 6.11 7.87 -1.97
N SER A 230 6.25 8.12 -0.66
CA SER A 230 6.27 9.48 -0.14
C SER A 230 7.57 10.22 -0.50
N ARG A 231 7.61 11.48 -0.14
CA ARG A 231 8.80 12.33 -0.33
C ARG A 231 10.01 11.72 0.36
N ALA A 232 11.14 11.69 -0.35
CA ALA A 232 12.43 11.34 0.22
C ALA A 232 12.86 12.36 1.29
N PHE A 233 13.30 11.88 2.44
CA PHE A 233 13.86 12.68 3.53
C PHE A 233 15.37 12.44 3.58
N PRO A 234 16.21 13.46 3.33
CA PRO A 234 17.65 13.31 3.42
C PRO A 234 18.05 13.07 4.87
N LEU A 235 18.91 12.08 5.09
CA LEU A 235 19.46 11.73 6.40
C LEU A 235 20.87 12.31 6.56
N LYS A 236 21.15 12.76 7.76
CA LYS A 236 22.48 13.21 8.20
C LYS A 236 23.12 12.12 9.06
N ALA A 237 24.43 12.20 9.20
CA ALA A 237 25.13 11.39 10.20
C ALA A 237 24.52 11.65 11.59
N ASP A 238 24.42 10.61 12.38
CA ASP A 238 23.83 10.61 13.73
C ASP A 238 22.30 10.73 13.78
N ASP A 239 21.60 10.83 12.61
CA ASP A 239 20.14 10.74 12.59
C ASP A 239 19.68 9.33 13.00
N GLN A 240 18.65 9.30 13.85
CA GLN A 240 17.99 8.07 14.29
C GLN A 240 16.59 7.99 13.72
N ILE A 241 16.28 6.88 13.07
CA ILE A 241 14.95 6.58 12.54
C ILE A 241 14.27 5.59 13.48
N LEU A 242 13.19 6.01 14.14
CA LEU A 242 12.40 5.12 14.98
C LEU A 242 11.19 4.61 14.16
N VAL A 243 11.11 3.29 14.05
CA VAL A 243 10.02 2.59 13.38
C VAL A 243 9.24 1.78 14.40
N ARG A 244 7.94 2.00 14.44
CA ARG A 244 7.02 1.29 15.34
C ARG A 244 5.67 1.09 14.68
N ARG A 245 4.91 0.10 15.16
CA ARG A 245 3.53 -0.12 14.73
C ARG A 245 2.69 1.15 14.87
N SER A 246 1.97 1.49 13.79
CA SER A 246 0.98 2.56 13.83
C SER A 246 -0.26 2.13 14.61
N LYS A 247 -0.87 3.06 15.33
CA LYS A 247 -2.21 2.87 15.93
C LYS A 247 -3.35 2.92 14.92
N TYR A 248 -3.06 3.31 13.70
CA TYR A 248 -4.03 3.38 12.60
C TYR A 248 -3.79 2.23 11.63
N ALA A 249 -4.86 1.55 11.26
CA ALA A 249 -4.87 0.53 10.23
C ALA A 249 -5.95 0.89 9.19
N MET A 250 -5.69 0.54 7.94
CA MET A 250 -6.67 0.65 6.88
C MET A 250 -7.60 -0.57 6.93
N LYS A 251 -8.88 -0.34 6.70
CA LYS A 251 -9.88 -1.41 6.57
C LYS A 251 -10.13 -1.67 5.09
N LEU A 252 -9.80 -2.87 4.63
CA LEU A 252 -10.13 -3.34 3.29
C LEU A 252 -11.42 -4.14 3.33
N VAL A 253 -12.35 -3.82 2.44
CA VAL A 253 -13.60 -4.58 2.26
C VAL A 253 -13.30 -5.87 1.51
N ARG A 254 -13.89 -6.97 1.98
CA ARG A 254 -13.83 -8.29 1.36
C ARG A 254 -15.23 -8.70 0.89
N LEU A 255 -15.35 -9.01 -0.38
CA LEU A 255 -16.57 -9.45 -1.05
C LEU A 255 -16.43 -10.85 -1.65
N THR A 256 -15.20 -11.36 -1.70
CA THR A 256 -14.85 -12.65 -2.28
C THR A 256 -14.18 -13.51 -1.22
N GLU A 257 -14.19 -14.84 -1.43
CA GLU A 257 -13.53 -15.81 -0.56
C GLU A 257 -12.10 -16.15 -1.00
N LYS A 258 -11.52 -15.33 -1.90
CA LYS A 258 -10.16 -15.56 -2.42
C LYS A 258 -9.15 -15.47 -1.27
N SER A 259 -8.43 -16.56 -1.02
CA SER A 259 -7.34 -16.56 -0.03
C SER A 259 -6.09 -15.85 -0.56
N PHE A 260 -5.25 -15.36 0.36
CA PHE A 260 -3.96 -14.76 -0.03
C PHE A 260 -3.08 -15.75 -0.81
N CYS A 261 -3.08 -17.03 -0.41
CA CYS A 261 -2.28 -18.07 -1.08
C CYS A 261 -2.73 -18.28 -2.53
N GLU A 262 -4.04 -18.28 -2.80
CA GLU A 262 -4.58 -18.39 -4.16
C GLU A 262 -4.19 -17.19 -5.01
N ILE A 263 -4.36 -15.97 -4.46
CA ILE A 263 -3.96 -14.72 -5.14
C ILE A 263 -2.46 -14.73 -5.43
N PHE A 264 -1.63 -15.12 -4.46
CA PHE A 264 -0.18 -15.17 -4.62
C PHE A 264 0.23 -16.21 -5.67
N ALA A 265 -0.32 -17.42 -5.60
CA ALA A 265 -0.04 -18.48 -6.57
C ALA A 265 -0.44 -18.06 -7.99
N GLN A 266 -1.63 -17.48 -8.15
CA GLN A 266 -2.11 -17.02 -9.45
C GLN A 266 -1.23 -15.91 -10.05
N LYS A 267 -0.69 -15.02 -9.21
CA LYS A 267 0.03 -13.83 -9.67
C LYS A 267 1.54 -14.02 -9.79
N MET A 268 2.13 -14.96 -9.06
CA MET A 268 3.59 -15.12 -8.97
C MET A 268 4.13 -16.40 -9.58
N LEU A 269 3.31 -17.44 -9.76
CA LEU A 269 3.79 -18.70 -10.35
C LEU A 269 3.76 -18.65 -11.89
N PRO A 270 4.72 -19.32 -12.56
CA PRO A 270 4.72 -19.47 -14.02
C PRO A 270 3.40 -20.09 -14.50
N GLY A 271 2.69 -19.41 -15.38
CA GLY A 271 1.35 -19.81 -15.87
C GLY A 271 0.19 -19.13 -15.15
N GLY A 272 0.45 -18.39 -14.07
CA GLY A 272 -0.56 -17.54 -13.41
C GLY A 272 -0.93 -16.27 -14.17
N PHE A 273 -0.11 -15.87 -15.14
CA PHE A 273 -0.40 -14.76 -16.04
C PHE A 273 -0.95 -15.33 -17.34
N ASN A 274 -2.26 -15.44 -17.47
CA ASN A 274 -2.87 -15.46 -18.79
C ASN A 274 -2.73 -14.03 -19.36
N HIS A 275 -1.65 -13.82 -20.10
CA HIS A 275 -1.59 -12.76 -21.08
C HIS A 275 -2.55 -13.13 -22.22
N GLU A 276 -3.84 -12.96 -22.03
CA GLU A 276 -4.70 -12.80 -23.19
C GLU A 276 -4.36 -11.44 -23.80
N LYS A 277 -3.89 -11.55 -25.05
CA LYS A 277 -3.44 -10.48 -25.95
C LYS A 277 -4.53 -9.46 -26.25
#